data_e35a15f9215a7dbcd3f8907a6d0d80f9
#
_entry.id   e35a15f9215a7dbcd3f8907a6d0d80f9
#
_cell.length_a   1.000
_cell.length_b   1.000
_cell.length_c   1.000
_cell.angle_alpha   90.00
_cell.angle_beta   90.00
_cell.angle_gamma   90.00
#
_symmetry.space_group_name_H-M   'P 1'
#
loop_
_entity.id
_entity.type
_entity.pdbx_description
1 polymer ?
#
loop_
_entity_poly.entity_id
_entity_poly.type
_entity_poly.pdbx_seq_one_letter_code
_entity_poly.pdbx_strand_id
1 'polypeptide(L)'
;MKRASLIAHQHYIDCSDRIEFGMYSGLAGVRSQLVTHGIEPLSCRQTCSPIIVGDYTMVGSGCLITKGVKIPNCCLVSAGSVVSHLKPESYSLIAGNPAVHVRKVPETAKFFSRTDAIIY
;
A
#
# COMPACT_ATOMS: atom_id res chain seq x y z
N MET A 1 -10.43 4.76 6.47
CA MET A 1 -10.73 4.22 5.13
C MET A 1 -11.72 5.14 4.42
N LYS A 2 -11.50 5.38 3.16
CA LYS A 2 -12.42 6.20 2.37
C LYS A 2 -13.42 5.34 1.60
N ARG A 3 -14.32 5.99 0.85
CA ARG A 3 -15.39 5.33 0.11
C ARG A 3 -14.88 4.20 -0.77
N ALA A 4 -15.57 3.06 -0.75
CA ALA A 4 -15.29 1.88 -1.57
C ALA A 4 -13.88 1.30 -1.39
N SER A 5 -13.21 1.61 -0.29
CA SER A 5 -11.97 0.94 0.05
C SER A 5 -12.23 -0.43 0.67
N LEU A 6 -11.27 -1.34 0.51
CA LEU A 6 -11.42 -2.72 0.92
C LEU A 6 -10.18 -3.19 1.67
N ILE A 7 -10.38 -3.83 2.80
CA ILE A 7 -9.36 -4.68 3.44
C ILE A 7 -9.92 -6.09 3.45
N ALA A 8 -9.25 -7.01 2.78
CA ALA A 8 -9.60 -8.41 2.80
C ALA A 8 -9.28 -9.02 4.17
N HIS A 9 -9.12 -10.30 4.29
CA HIS A 9 -9.01 -10.95 5.59
C HIS A 9 -7.60 -11.47 5.89
N GLN A 10 -7.34 -11.73 7.18
CA GLN A 10 -6.09 -12.32 7.67
C GLN A 10 -4.84 -11.45 7.38
N HIS A 11 -4.97 -10.16 7.56
CA HIS A 11 -3.83 -9.23 7.52
C HIS A 11 -3.42 -8.83 8.93
N TYR A 12 -2.14 -8.47 9.09
CA TYR A 12 -1.64 -7.86 10.29
C TYR A 12 -1.52 -6.35 10.08
N ILE A 13 -2.25 -5.58 10.86
CA ILE A 13 -2.26 -4.13 10.75
C ILE A 13 -1.89 -3.54 12.11
N ASP A 14 -0.71 -2.94 12.17
CA ASP A 14 -0.23 -2.25 13.35
C ASP A 14 -0.58 -0.77 13.27
N CYS A 15 -1.46 -0.33 14.14
CA CYS A 15 -1.94 1.04 14.21
C CYS A 15 -1.24 1.85 15.30
N SER A 16 0.06 1.69 15.48
CA SER A 16 0.85 2.59 16.33
C SER A 16 0.83 4.03 15.80
N ASP A 17 0.66 4.17 14.49
CA ASP A 17 0.35 5.44 13.84
C ASP A 17 -0.77 5.24 12.82
N ARG A 18 -1.18 6.31 12.16
CA ARG A 18 -2.30 6.34 11.23
C ARG A 18 -2.03 5.51 9.98
N ILE A 19 -3.04 4.76 9.55
CA ILE A 19 -3.05 4.06 8.26
C ILE A 19 -4.28 4.56 7.50
N GLU A 20 -4.07 5.06 6.29
CA GLU A 20 -5.14 5.55 5.43
C GLU A 20 -5.21 4.77 4.13
N PHE A 21 -6.43 4.44 3.74
CA PHE A 21 -6.75 3.88 2.42
C PHE A 21 -7.65 4.84 1.68
N GLY A 22 -7.24 5.24 0.49
CA GLY A 22 -7.99 6.12 -0.39
C GLY A 22 -9.23 5.46 -1.00
N MET A 23 -9.97 6.22 -1.79
CA MET A 23 -11.17 5.72 -2.47
C MET A 23 -10.80 4.63 -3.48
N TYR A 24 -11.62 3.59 -3.54
CA TYR A 24 -11.43 2.45 -4.44
C TYR A 24 -10.05 1.79 -4.30
N SER A 25 -9.42 1.95 -3.16
CA SER A 25 -8.14 1.31 -2.85
C SER A 25 -8.36 0.08 -1.99
N GLY A 26 -7.33 -0.72 -1.80
CA GLY A 26 -7.47 -1.84 -0.90
C GLY A 26 -6.22 -2.65 -0.65
N LEU A 27 -6.36 -3.48 0.37
CA LEU A 27 -5.42 -4.50 0.75
C LEU A 27 -6.04 -5.85 0.38
N ALA A 28 -5.63 -6.38 -0.75
CA ALA A 28 -6.19 -7.59 -1.32
C ALA A 28 -5.52 -8.84 -0.76
N GLY A 29 -6.16 -9.98 -0.98
CA GLY A 29 -5.60 -11.27 -0.59
C GLY A 29 -5.47 -11.45 0.91
N VAL A 30 -4.36 -12.04 1.34
CA VAL A 30 -4.12 -12.43 2.73
C VAL A 30 -2.66 -12.18 3.13
N ARG A 31 -2.41 -12.14 4.43
CA ARG A 31 -1.08 -12.16 5.04
C ARG A 31 -0.17 -10.99 4.70
N SER A 32 -0.73 -9.86 4.37
CA SER A 32 0.06 -8.63 4.31
C SER A 32 0.24 -8.05 5.71
N GLN A 33 1.33 -7.31 5.89
CA GLN A 33 1.63 -6.62 7.13
C GLN A 33 1.84 -5.14 6.85
N LEU A 34 1.14 -4.31 7.63
CA LEU A 34 1.37 -2.87 7.63
C LEU A 34 1.89 -2.50 9.01
N VAL A 35 3.14 -2.03 9.07
CA VAL A 35 3.82 -1.77 10.34
C VAL A 35 4.21 -0.31 10.41
N THR A 36 3.56 0.41 11.32
CA THR A 36 3.73 1.86 11.46
C THR A 36 4.77 2.27 12.49
N HIS A 37 5.37 1.32 13.17
CA HIS A 37 6.44 1.60 14.14
C HIS A 37 7.75 0.93 13.76
N GLY A 38 8.81 1.38 14.37
CA GLY A 38 10.14 0.79 14.19
C GLY A 38 11.15 1.39 15.16
N ILE A 39 12.32 0.82 15.17
CA ILE A 39 13.41 1.26 16.04
C ILE A 39 14.31 2.22 15.27
N GLU A 40 14.59 3.38 15.86
CA GLU A 40 15.64 4.28 15.42
C GLU A 40 16.91 3.97 16.21
N PRO A 41 17.90 3.33 15.55
CA PRO A 41 19.06 2.82 16.29
C PRO A 41 19.99 3.90 16.86
N LEU A 42 20.07 5.05 16.20
CA LEU A 42 20.95 6.13 16.66
C LEU A 42 20.51 6.72 17.98
N SER A 43 19.21 6.79 18.22
CA SER A 43 18.63 7.33 19.46
C SER A 43 18.14 6.24 20.41
N CYS A 44 18.18 4.98 19.99
CA CYS A 44 17.62 3.84 20.72
C CYS A 44 16.16 4.09 21.14
N ARG A 45 15.34 4.53 20.18
CA ARG A 45 13.93 4.85 20.39
C ARG A 45 13.04 4.15 19.41
N GLN A 46 11.84 3.83 19.85
CA GLN A 46 10.75 3.47 18.91
C GLN A 46 10.17 4.75 18.32
N THR A 47 9.96 4.72 17.01
CA THR A 47 9.34 5.83 16.28
C THR A 47 8.20 5.31 15.46
N CYS A 48 7.22 6.16 15.21
CA CYS A 48 6.06 5.84 14.38
C CYS A 48 5.98 6.82 13.21
N SER A 49 5.41 6.35 12.11
CA SER A 49 5.06 7.19 10.97
C SER A 49 3.88 6.59 10.22
N PRO A 50 2.99 7.41 9.67
CA PRO A 50 1.80 6.90 9.01
C PRO A 50 2.11 6.17 7.71
N ILE A 51 1.22 5.26 7.34
CA ILE A 51 1.19 4.62 6.02
C ILE A 51 -0.02 5.14 5.29
N ILE A 52 0.19 5.64 4.09
CA ILE A 52 -0.87 6.21 3.25
C ILE A 52 -0.92 5.44 1.94
N VAL A 53 -2.09 4.92 1.62
CA VAL A 53 -2.38 4.26 0.35
C VAL A 53 -3.37 5.13 -0.41
N GLY A 54 -2.98 5.59 -1.60
CA GLY A 54 -3.77 6.52 -2.40
C GLY A 54 -5.02 5.91 -3.02
N ASP A 55 -5.76 6.74 -3.74
CA ASP A 55 -6.98 6.32 -4.43
C ASP A 55 -6.64 5.35 -5.56
N TYR A 56 -7.53 4.39 -5.82
CA TYR A 56 -7.36 3.39 -6.88
C TYR A 56 -6.03 2.63 -6.81
N THR A 57 -5.47 2.50 -5.62
CA THR A 57 -4.24 1.77 -5.37
C THR A 57 -4.54 0.45 -4.70
N MET A 58 -4.02 -0.63 -5.24
CA MET A 58 -4.26 -1.97 -4.72
C MET A 58 -2.96 -2.64 -4.30
N VAL A 59 -2.97 -3.19 -3.10
CA VAL A 59 -1.84 -3.93 -2.54
C VAL A 59 -2.17 -5.42 -2.56
N GLY A 60 -1.30 -6.22 -3.15
CA GLY A 60 -1.47 -7.67 -3.27
C GLY A 60 -1.15 -8.43 -1.98
N SER A 61 -1.37 -9.73 -2.03
CA SER A 61 -1.13 -10.63 -0.88
C SER A 61 0.31 -10.65 -0.41
N GLY A 62 0.50 -10.86 0.89
CA GLY A 62 1.81 -11.14 1.45
C GLY A 62 2.82 -10.01 1.34
N CYS A 63 2.35 -8.78 1.25
CA CYS A 63 3.21 -7.59 1.23
C CYS A 63 3.59 -7.17 2.65
N LEU A 64 4.76 -6.57 2.78
CA LEU A 64 5.16 -5.87 3.98
C LEU A 64 5.34 -4.39 3.63
N ILE A 65 4.57 -3.53 4.29
CA ILE A 65 4.67 -2.08 4.11
C ILE A 65 5.12 -1.47 5.43
N THR A 66 6.21 -0.72 5.39
CA THR A 66 6.83 -0.16 6.60
C THR A 66 6.40 1.29 6.84
N LYS A 67 6.67 1.75 8.04
CA LYS A 67 6.31 3.11 8.48
C LYS A 67 6.79 4.19 7.51
N GLY A 68 5.98 5.21 7.33
CA GLY A 68 6.31 6.38 6.53
C GLY A 68 6.11 6.21 5.02
N VAL A 69 5.72 5.01 4.56
CA VAL A 69 5.48 4.77 3.14
C VAL A 69 4.19 5.46 2.70
N LYS A 70 4.29 6.20 1.60
CA LYS A 70 3.14 6.82 0.92
C LYS A 70 3.09 6.28 -0.50
N ILE A 71 2.07 5.49 -0.78
CA ILE A 71 1.83 4.96 -2.12
C ILE A 71 0.83 5.90 -2.80
N PRO A 72 1.20 6.54 -3.90
CA PRO A 72 0.32 7.51 -4.55
C PRO A 72 -0.90 6.86 -5.19
N ASN A 73 -1.74 7.68 -5.80
CA ASN A 73 -2.94 7.20 -6.48
C ASN A 73 -2.59 6.31 -7.68
N CYS A 74 -3.48 5.39 -7.99
CA CYS A 74 -3.41 4.59 -9.22
C CYS A 74 -2.14 3.74 -9.31
N CYS A 75 -1.77 3.09 -8.22
CA CYS A 75 -0.64 2.17 -8.18
C CYS A 75 -1.11 0.74 -7.90
N LEU A 76 -0.33 -0.21 -8.39
CA LEU A 76 -0.51 -1.63 -8.11
C LEU A 76 0.76 -2.14 -7.44
N VAL A 77 0.62 -2.76 -6.28
CA VAL A 77 1.72 -3.40 -5.56
C VAL A 77 1.56 -4.91 -5.69
N SER A 78 2.54 -5.55 -6.32
CA SER A 78 2.52 -7.00 -6.54
C SER A 78 2.64 -7.77 -5.25
N ALA A 79 2.04 -8.94 -5.21
CA ALA A 79 2.12 -9.84 -4.07
C ALA A 79 3.58 -10.13 -3.68
N GLY A 80 3.82 -10.26 -2.38
CA GLY A 80 5.13 -10.59 -1.84
C GLY A 80 6.13 -9.44 -1.84
N SER A 81 5.70 -8.22 -2.11
CA SER A 81 6.59 -7.06 -2.12
C SER A 81 6.89 -6.54 -0.72
N VAL A 82 8.08 -6.01 -0.53
CA VAL A 82 8.48 -5.30 0.69
C VAL A 82 8.68 -3.84 0.33
N VAL A 83 7.74 -3.00 0.73
CA VAL A 83 7.70 -1.58 0.39
C VAL A 83 8.27 -0.76 1.55
N SER A 84 9.44 -0.18 1.35
CA SER A 84 10.11 0.70 2.30
C SER A 84 10.81 1.81 1.53
N HIS A 85 10.82 3.02 2.04
CA HIS A 85 11.57 4.17 1.49
C HIS A 85 11.31 4.49 0.00
N LEU A 86 10.32 3.85 -0.62
CA LEU A 86 9.99 4.09 -2.03
C LEU A 86 9.09 5.31 -2.15
N LYS A 87 9.38 6.16 -3.12
CA LYS A 87 8.53 7.31 -3.51
C LYS A 87 8.15 7.17 -4.98
N PRO A 88 7.24 6.26 -5.30
CA PRO A 88 6.86 6.05 -6.69
C PRO A 88 5.96 7.17 -7.20
N GLU A 89 5.86 7.26 -8.52
CA GLU A 89 4.87 8.10 -9.18
C GLU A 89 3.53 7.37 -9.30
N SER A 90 2.45 8.12 -9.52
CA SER A 90 1.15 7.54 -9.85
C SER A 90 1.23 6.69 -11.12
N TYR A 91 0.30 5.76 -11.26
CA TYR A 91 0.24 4.81 -12.38
C TYR A 91 1.48 3.91 -12.46
N SER A 92 1.98 3.49 -11.31
CA SER A 92 3.13 2.59 -11.24
C SER A 92 2.73 1.18 -10.85
N LEU A 93 3.36 0.20 -11.47
CA LEU A 93 3.45 -1.15 -10.94
C LEU A 93 4.70 -1.23 -10.07
N ILE A 94 4.50 -1.63 -8.83
CA ILE A 94 5.54 -1.69 -7.79
C ILE A 94 5.72 -3.14 -7.40
N ALA A 95 6.94 -3.64 -7.35
CA ALA A 95 7.20 -5.02 -6.98
C ALA A 95 8.62 -5.22 -6.45
N GLY A 96 8.78 -6.28 -5.69
CA GLY A 96 10.08 -6.78 -5.25
C GLY A 96 10.38 -6.57 -3.77
N ASN A 97 11.58 -6.99 -3.38
CA ASN A 97 12.14 -6.82 -2.04
C ASN A 97 13.62 -6.45 -2.15
N PRO A 98 13.99 -5.16 -1.94
CA PRO A 98 13.09 -4.03 -1.73
C PRO A 98 12.26 -3.72 -2.98
N ALA A 99 11.04 -3.26 -2.78
CA ALA A 99 10.14 -2.94 -3.87
C ALA A 99 10.65 -1.74 -4.68
N VAL A 100 10.49 -1.84 -5.98
CA VAL A 100 10.90 -0.81 -6.94
C VAL A 100 9.77 -0.56 -7.94
N HIS A 101 9.85 0.57 -8.63
CA HIS A 101 9.01 0.82 -9.79
C HIS A 101 9.41 -0.14 -10.92
N VAL A 102 8.47 -0.97 -11.36
CA VAL A 102 8.73 -1.96 -12.43
C VAL A 102 8.40 -1.39 -13.79
N ARG A 103 7.22 -0.81 -13.92
CA ARG A 103 6.74 -0.19 -15.15
C ARG A 103 5.55 0.72 -14.89
N LYS A 104 5.23 1.53 -15.87
CA LYS A 104 4.03 2.37 -15.84
C LYS A 104 2.81 1.54 -16.24
N VAL A 105 1.69 1.78 -15.56
CA VAL A 105 0.39 1.21 -15.94
C VAL A 105 -0.36 2.29 -16.74
N PRO A 106 -0.95 1.94 -17.89
CA PRO A 106 -1.67 2.94 -18.69
C PRO A 106 -2.77 3.64 -17.90
N GLU A 107 -2.82 4.96 -17.99
CA GLU A 107 -3.84 5.77 -17.31
C GLU A 107 -5.26 5.42 -17.77
N THR A 108 -5.38 4.87 -18.99
CA THR A 108 -6.64 4.44 -19.58
C THR A 108 -7.12 3.08 -19.09
N ALA A 109 -6.35 2.40 -18.24
CA ALA A 109 -6.76 1.11 -17.69
C ALA A 109 -8.08 1.25 -16.92
N LYS A 110 -9.01 0.38 -17.22
CA LYS A 110 -10.38 0.41 -16.65
C LYS A 110 -10.38 0.29 -15.12
N PHE A 111 -9.34 -0.29 -14.55
CA PHE A 111 -9.17 -0.40 -13.12
C PHE A 111 -9.25 0.97 -12.43
N PHE A 112 -8.69 2.01 -13.04
CA PHE A 112 -8.61 3.34 -12.47
C PHE A 112 -9.87 4.20 -12.68
N SER A 113 -10.83 3.71 -13.43
CA SER A 113 -12.09 4.42 -13.70
C SER A 113 -13.33 3.66 -13.25
N ARG A 114 -13.14 2.54 -12.56
CA ARG A 114 -14.28 1.76 -12.07
C ARG A 114 -15.08 2.53 -11.03
N THR A 115 -16.37 2.29 -11.01
CA THR A 115 -17.31 2.90 -10.07
C THR A 115 -17.82 1.90 -9.04
N ASP A 116 -17.38 0.65 -9.15
CA ASP A 116 -17.77 -0.44 -8.26
C ASP A 116 -16.58 -0.84 -7.38
N ALA A 117 -16.86 -1.09 -6.11
CA ALA A 117 -15.83 -1.58 -5.19
C ALA A 117 -15.44 -3.01 -5.50
N ILE A 118 -16.38 -3.80 -6.03
CA ILE A 118 -16.17 -5.21 -6.35
C ILE A 118 -15.63 -5.33 -7.77
N ILE A 119 -14.62 -6.17 -7.91
CA ILE A 119 -14.02 -6.51 -9.21
C ILE A 119 -14.47 -7.92 -9.55
N TYR A 120 -15.12 -8.02 -10.67
CA TYR A 120 -15.67 -9.29 -11.16
C TYR A 120 -14.69 -10.00 -12.08
#